data_055c44b30822e7082692add1c148fb82
#
_entry.id   055c44b30822e7082692add1c148fb82
#
_cell.length_a   1.000
_cell.length_b   1.000
_cell.length_c   1.000
_cell.angle_alpha   90.00
_cell.angle_beta   90.00
_cell.angle_gamma   90.00
#
_symmetry.space_group_name_H-M   'P 1'
#
loop_
_entity.id
_entity.type
_entity.pdbx_description
1 polymer ?
#
loop_
_entity_poly.entity_id
_entity_poly.type
_entity_poly.pdbx_seq_one_letter_code
_entity_poly.pdbx_strand_id
1 'polypeptide(L)'
;MTSGSPSFPERLELPGEGLVLRDWTEADVAAMPELFDHPDVAYWTPIVSPFDAAAALARLDLARRLRRDGAAILLAITVDGGAPLGEVMLRRAPEGTELGYAVGPAHRGQGLAARAVRVMASYAFDRLGAERVILELEAENASSVAVALRSGFRLLDVPLIRGEEKGRPYALQTWGMDRPST
;
A
#
# COMPACT_ATOMS: atom_id res chain seq x y z
N MET A 1 -30.47 -4.73 -10.54
CA MET A 1 -29.63 -3.52 -10.76
C MET A 1 -28.25 -3.83 -10.18
N THR A 2 -27.33 -4.27 -11.01
CA THR A 2 -25.94 -4.51 -10.62
C THR A 2 -25.29 -3.16 -10.41
N SER A 3 -25.14 -2.77 -9.15
CA SER A 3 -24.30 -1.63 -8.77
C SER A 3 -22.85 -1.99 -9.13
N GLY A 4 -22.43 -1.65 -10.33
CA GLY A 4 -21.03 -1.84 -10.74
C GLY A 4 -20.16 -1.04 -9.79
N SER A 5 -19.30 -1.72 -9.06
CA SER A 5 -18.24 -1.04 -8.29
C SER A 5 -17.52 -0.08 -9.25
N PRO A 6 -17.29 1.18 -8.85
CA PRO A 6 -16.59 2.10 -9.73
C PRO A 6 -15.25 1.48 -10.14
N SER A 7 -15.01 1.43 -11.46
CA SER A 7 -13.73 0.97 -11.99
C SER A 7 -12.64 1.95 -11.59
N PHE A 8 -11.44 1.44 -11.32
CA PHE A 8 -10.29 2.32 -11.12
C PHE A 8 -9.93 3.03 -12.43
N PRO A 9 -9.44 4.27 -12.38
CA PRO A 9 -9.00 4.98 -13.58
C PRO A 9 -7.83 4.24 -14.24
N GLU A 10 -7.74 4.29 -15.55
CA GLU A 10 -6.68 3.62 -16.33
C GLU A 10 -5.29 4.13 -15.95
N ARG A 11 -5.18 5.42 -15.66
CA ARG A 11 -3.97 6.08 -15.15
C ARG A 11 -4.28 6.87 -13.90
N LEU A 12 -3.34 6.91 -12.99
CA LEU A 12 -3.50 7.63 -11.75
C LEU A 12 -2.18 8.27 -11.30
N GLU A 13 -2.29 9.56 -11.01
CA GLU A 13 -1.24 10.34 -10.38
C GLU A 13 -1.88 11.16 -9.26
N LEU A 14 -1.36 11.05 -8.06
CA LEU A 14 -1.89 11.69 -6.86
C LEU A 14 -0.80 12.54 -6.21
N PRO A 15 -0.79 13.85 -6.48
CA PRO A 15 0.07 14.76 -5.74
C PRO A 15 -0.50 15.04 -4.36
N GLY A 16 0.35 15.12 -3.35
CA GLY A 16 -0.04 15.48 -1.99
C GLY A 16 1.06 15.19 -0.98
N GLU A 17 1.03 15.88 0.14
CA GLU A 17 2.00 15.69 1.24
C GLU A 17 3.48 15.85 0.79
N GLY A 18 3.74 16.61 -0.27
CA GLY A 18 5.08 16.72 -0.87
C GLY A 18 5.56 15.42 -1.54
N LEU A 19 4.63 14.61 -2.02
CA LEU A 19 4.85 13.39 -2.79
C LEU A 19 4.05 13.45 -4.08
N VAL A 20 4.43 12.60 -5.03
CA VAL A 20 3.64 12.22 -6.19
C VAL A 20 3.55 10.71 -6.21
N LEU A 21 2.37 10.18 -5.94
CA LEU A 21 2.09 8.75 -6.10
C LEU A 21 1.64 8.52 -7.54
N ARG A 22 2.33 7.67 -8.26
CA ARG A 22 2.06 7.45 -9.68
C ARG A 22 2.08 5.97 -10.06
N ASP A 23 1.58 5.67 -11.22
CA ASP A 23 1.68 4.34 -11.77
C ASP A 23 3.13 3.89 -11.92
N TRP A 24 3.34 2.59 -11.69
CA TRP A 24 4.57 1.92 -12.05
C TRP A 24 4.71 1.85 -13.59
N THR A 25 5.91 2.06 -14.07
CA THR A 25 6.26 2.00 -15.50
C THR A 25 7.37 0.98 -15.76
N GLU A 26 7.61 0.67 -17.02
CA GLU A 26 8.71 -0.22 -17.41
C GLU A 26 10.09 0.36 -17.04
N ALA A 27 10.21 1.68 -17.02
CA ALA A 27 11.44 2.35 -16.61
C ALA A 27 11.79 2.13 -15.13
N ASP A 28 10.81 1.81 -14.29
CA ASP A 28 11.01 1.58 -12.86
C ASP A 28 11.48 0.16 -12.51
N VAL A 29 11.32 -0.79 -13.44
CA VAL A 29 11.58 -2.22 -13.20
C VAL A 29 13.00 -2.46 -12.69
N ALA A 30 13.98 -1.74 -13.23
CA ALA A 30 15.37 -1.88 -12.82
C ALA A 30 15.64 -1.41 -11.37
N ALA A 31 14.82 -0.49 -10.85
CA ALA A 31 14.96 0.02 -9.48
C ALA A 31 14.24 -0.84 -8.44
N MET A 32 13.23 -1.62 -8.83
CA MET A 32 12.42 -2.40 -7.89
C MET A 32 13.20 -3.39 -7.01
N PRO A 33 14.22 -4.12 -7.51
CA PRO A 33 15.01 -5.00 -6.64
C PRO A 33 15.68 -4.28 -5.47
N GLU A 34 16.22 -3.08 -5.67
CA GLU A 34 16.83 -2.27 -4.60
C GLU A 34 15.80 -1.85 -3.54
N LEU A 35 14.53 -1.72 -3.94
CA LEU A 35 13.46 -1.36 -3.01
C LEU A 35 12.92 -2.55 -2.23
N PHE A 36 12.84 -3.73 -2.85
CA PHE A 36 12.05 -4.84 -2.32
C PHE A 36 12.85 -6.09 -1.98
N ASP A 37 14.05 -6.30 -2.54
CA ASP A 37 14.90 -7.44 -2.19
C ASP A 37 15.64 -7.19 -0.87
N HIS A 38 14.89 -7.22 0.21
CA HIS A 38 15.40 -6.96 1.56
C HIS A 38 14.72 -7.89 2.57
N PRO A 39 15.47 -8.42 3.58
CA PRO A 39 14.89 -9.32 4.59
C PRO A 39 13.66 -8.79 5.30
N ASP A 40 13.63 -7.51 5.66
CA ASP A 40 12.47 -6.90 6.32
C ASP A 40 11.25 -6.84 5.41
N VAL A 41 11.44 -6.53 4.11
CA VAL A 41 10.34 -6.54 3.15
C VAL A 41 9.81 -7.96 2.99
N ALA A 42 10.70 -8.93 2.87
CA ALA A 42 10.33 -10.34 2.79
C ALA A 42 9.60 -10.84 4.04
N TYR A 43 9.98 -10.33 5.22
CA TYR A 43 9.42 -10.74 6.50
C TYR A 43 8.03 -10.13 6.77
N TRP A 44 7.87 -8.81 6.53
CA TRP A 44 6.68 -8.06 6.91
C TRP A 44 5.63 -7.92 5.82
N THR A 45 5.92 -8.35 4.60
CA THR A 45 5.01 -8.18 3.46
C THR A 45 4.84 -9.47 2.66
N PRO A 46 3.75 -9.62 1.89
CA PRO A 46 3.58 -10.73 0.97
C PRO A 46 4.43 -10.59 -0.31
N ILE A 47 5.28 -9.56 -0.43
CA ILE A 47 6.18 -9.41 -1.58
C ILE A 47 7.12 -10.61 -1.64
N VAL A 48 7.27 -11.19 -2.85
CA VAL A 48 8.08 -12.40 -3.05
C VAL A 48 9.55 -12.17 -2.68
N SER A 49 10.22 -13.23 -2.28
CA SER A 49 11.66 -13.24 -1.99
C SER A 49 12.29 -14.53 -2.52
N PRO A 50 13.41 -14.46 -3.24
CA PRO A 50 14.14 -13.24 -3.63
C PRO A 50 13.34 -12.35 -4.57
N PHE A 51 13.59 -11.04 -4.55
CA PHE A 51 12.95 -10.09 -5.45
C PHE A 51 13.93 -9.66 -6.53
N ASP A 52 14.05 -10.45 -7.56
CA ASP A 52 14.93 -10.24 -8.71
C ASP A 52 14.24 -9.48 -9.88
N ALA A 53 14.92 -9.38 -11.02
CA ALA A 53 14.38 -8.72 -12.21
C ALA A 53 13.10 -9.41 -12.74
N ALA A 54 12.99 -10.73 -12.61
CA ALA A 54 11.79 -11.45 -13.03
C ALA A 54 10.62 -11.14 -12.10
N ALA A 55 10.86 -11.06 -10.79
CA ALA A 55 9.87 -10.63 -9.80
C ALA A 55 9.42 -9.19 -10.04
N ALA A 56 10.33 -8.30 -10.44
CA ALA A 56 10.02 -6.91 -10.77
C ALA A 56 9.06 -6.80 -11.98
N LEU A 57 9.33 -7.54 -13.05
CA LEU A 57 8.42 -7.63 -14.21
C LEU A 57 7.06 -8.20 -13.82
N ALA A 58 7.05 -9.29 -13.04
CA ALA A 58 5.81 -9.88 -12.55
C ALA A 58 5.01 -8.92 -11.65
N ARG A 59 5.69 -8.09 -10.85
CA ARG A 59 5.06 -7.06 -10.02
C ARG A 59 4.38 -5.98 -10.85
N LEU A 60 5.06 -5.50 -11.91
CA LEU A 60 4.48 -4.54 -12.84
C LEU A 60 3.23 -5.10 -13.54
N ASP A 61 3.29 -6.35 -14.01
CA ASP A 61 2.16 -7.01 -14.64
C ASP A 61 1.00 -7.23 -13.64
N LEU A 62 1.33 -7.58 -12.40
CA LEU A 62 0.34 -7.70 -11.32
C LEU A 62 -0.38 -6.38 -11.06
N ALA A 63 0.35 -5.28 -10.95
CA ALA A 63 -0.22 -3.95 -10.76
C ALA A 63 -1.21 -3.59 -11.87
N ARG A 64 -0.83 -3.87 -13.12
CA ARG A 64 -1.69 -3.65 -14.29
C ARG A 64 -2.95 -4.51 -14.29
N ARG A 65 -2.82 -5.81 -13.94
CA ARG A 65 -3.97 -6.73 -13.86
C ARG A 65 -4.93 -6.31 -12.76
N LEU A 66 -4.44 -6.13 -11.53
CA LEU A 66 -5.29 -5.78 -10.38
C LEU A 66 -6.09 -4.50 -10.62
N ARG A 67 -5.49 -3.52 -11.30
CA ARG A 67 -6.18 -2.30 -11.68
C ARG A 67 -7.31 -2.56 -12.70
N ARG A 68 -7.01 -3.27 -13.79
CA ARG A 68 -8.03 -3.62 -14.81
C ARG A 68 -9.20 -4.39 -14.21
N ASP A 69 -8.90 -5.30 -13.30
CA ASP A 69 -9.90 -6.14 -12.63
C ASP A 69 -10.67 -5.37 -11.54
N GLY A 70 -10.31 -4.11 -11.26
CA GLY A 70 -10.92 -3.31 -10.21
C GLY A 70 -10.62 -3.81 -8.79
N ALA A 71 -9.60 -4.66 -8.64
CA ALA A 71 -9.27 -5.32 -7.37
C ALA A 71 -8.35 -4.46 -6.49
N ALA A 72 -7.30 -3.87 -7.07
CA ALA A 72 -6.36 -3.03 -6.34
C ALA A 72 -5.67 -2.00 -7.24
N ILE A 73 -5.12 -0.97 -6.58
CA ILE A 73 -4.21 0.03 -7.16
C ILE A 73 -2.87 -0.10 -6.45
N LEU A 74 -1.78 -0.25 -7.20
CA LEU A 74 -0.41 -0.21 -6.71
C LEU A 74 0.28 0.99 -7.34
N LEU A 75 0.78 1.91 -6.53
CA LEU A 75 1.46 3.12 -7.00
C LEU A 75 2.88 3.21 -6.45
N ALA A 76 3.79 3.67 -7.29
CA ALA A 76 5.12 4.09 -6.85
C ALA A 76 5.03 5.34 -5.97
N ILE A 77 5.74 5.34 -4.87
CA ILE A 77 5.94 6.52 -4.02
C ILE A 77 7.14 7.27 -4.59
N THR A 78 6.93 8.51 -5.00
CA THR A 78 7.99 9.40 -5.50
C THR A 78 7.89 10.78 -4.84
N VAL A 79 8.93 11.59 -4.91
CA VAL A 79 8.89 12.99 -4.43
C VAL A 79 8.35 13.92 -5.52
N ASP A 80 8.77 13.70 -6.76
CA ASP A 80 8.55 14.62 -7.88
C ASP A 80 7.97 13.93 -9.14
N GLY A 81 7.49 12.69 -9.00
CA GLY A 81 7.08 11.86 -10.12
C GLY A 81 8.23 11.11 -10.81
N GLY A 82 9.46 11.30 -10.35
CA GLY A 82 10.67 10.66 -10.87
C GLY A 82 10.94 9.29 -10.24
N ALA A 83 12.14 9.11 -9.65
CA ALA A 83 12.60 7.84 -9.12
C ALA A 83 11.68 7.27 -8.03
N PRO A 84 11.34 5.97 -8.07
CA PRO A 84 10.52 5.34 -7.06
C PRO A 84 11.33 5.11 -5.77
N LEU A 85 10.70 5.36 -4.62
CA LEU A 85 11.27 5.20 -3.27
C LEU A 85 10.57 4.09 -2.48
N GLY A 86 9.47 3.58 -3.01
CA GLY A 86 8.64 2.55 -2.40
C GLY A 86 7.33 2.40 -3.16
N GLU A 87 6.40 1.67 -2.55
CA GLU A 87 5.07 1.38 -3.07
C GLU A 87 4.00 1.66 -2.03
N VAL A 88 2.85 2.14 -2.46
CA VAL A 88 1.62 2.15 -1.70
C VAL A 88 0.53 1.43 -2.49
N MET A 89 -0.25 0.63 -1.79
CA MET A 89 -1.34 -0.17 -2.34
C MET A 89 -2.67 0.27 -1.73
N LEU A 90 -3.73 0.20 -2.54
CA LEU A 90 -5.11 0.28 -2.11
C LEU A 90 -5.87 -0.90 -2.69
N ARG A 91 -6.58 -1.65 -1.86
CA ARG A 91 -7.48 -2.72 -2.32
C ARG A 91 -8.84 -2.64 -1.64
N ARG A 92 -9.86 -3.18 -2.29
CA ARG A 92 -11.16 -3.38 -1.66
C ARG A 92 -11.09 -4.58 -0.72
N ALA A 93 -11.62 -4.43 0.48
CA ALA A 93 -11.72 -5.49 1.48
C ALA A 93 -13.14 -5.51 2.07
N PRO A 94 -13.58 -6.64 2.66
CA PRO A 94 -14.92 -6.73 3.28
C PRO A 94 -15.14 -5.68 4.37
N GLU A 95 -14.10 -5.37 5.12
CA GLU A 95 -14.13 -4.44 6.26
C GLU A 95 -13.93 -2.96 5.84
N GLY A 96 -13.80 -2.71 4.53
CA GLY A 96 -13.57 -1.35 4.00
C GLY A 96 -12.54 -1.32 2.88
N THR A 97 -11.83 -0.22 2.76
CA THR A 97 -10.71 -0.06 1.82
C THR A 97 -9.40 -0.25 2.55
N GLU A 98 -8.64 -1.28 2.19
CA GLU A 98 -7.36 -1.57 2.80
C GLU A 98 -6.23 -0.87 2.07
N LEU A 99 -5.30 -0.32 2.86
CA LEU A 99 -4.05 0.24 2.39
C LEU A 99 -2.89 -0.65 2.84
N GLY A 100 -1.85 -0.72 1.99
CA GLY A 100 -0.58 -1.35 2.30
C GLY A 100 0.56 -0.53 1.73
N TYR A 101 1.78 -0.73 2.20
CA TYR A 101 2.94 0.00 1.72
C TYR A 101 4.24 -0.77 1.97
N ALA A 102 5.26 -0.44 1.18
CA ALA A 102 6.64 -0.84 1.40
C ALA A 102 7.56 0.30 0.96
N VAL A 103 8.48 0.72 1.82
CA VAL A 103 9.49 1.76 1.52
C VAL A 103 10.85 1.10 1.45
N GLY A 104 11.58 1.41 0.37
CA GLY A 104 12.93 0.91 0.16
C GLY A 104 13.84 1.24 1.35
N PRO A 105 14.73 0.34 1.78
CA PRO A 105 15.54 0.51 3.00
C PRO A 105 16.33 1.82 3.04
N ALA A 106 16.90 2.22 1.91
CA ALA A 106 17.67 3.47 1.79
C ALA A 106 16.83 4.75 1.97
N HIS A 107 15.49 4.63 1.88
CA HIS A 107 14.57 5.77 1.88
C HIS A 107 13.73 5.85 3.16
N ARG A 108 13.97 4.98 4.14
CA ARG A 108 13.29 4.96 5.44
C ARG A 108 13.66 6.15 6.32
N GLY A 109 12.87 6.39 7.36
CA GLY A 109 13.12 7.49 8.30
C GLY A 109 12.71 8.88 7.82
N GLN A 110 12.22 9.01 6.58
CA GLN A 110 11.81 10.29 5.96
C GLN A 110 10.29 10.53 6.00
N GLY A 111 9.54 9.68 6.69
CA GLY A 111 8.08 9.79 6.80
C GLY A 111 7.32 9.47 5.51
N LEU A 112 7.97 8.88 4.50
CA LEU A 112 7.36 8.59 3.19
C LEU A 112 6.12 7.72 3.30
N ALA A 113 6.17 6.64 4.09
CA ALA A 113 5.05 5.74 4.27
C ALA A 113 3.82 6.45 4.84
N ALA A 114 3.98 7.22 5.93
CA ALA A 114 2.87 7.94 6.55
C ALA A 114 2.26 8.98 5.62
N ARG A 115 3.10 9.69 4.86
CA ARG A 115 2.66 10.68 3.86
C ARG A 115 1.90 10.02 2.71
N ALA A 116 2.43 8.92 2.16
CA ALA A 116 1.80 8.16 1.09
C ALA A 116 0.45 7.56 1.53
N VAL A 117 0.37 7.02 2.74
CA VAL A 117 -0.86 6.49 3.32
C VAL A 117 -1.93 7.59 3.46
N ARG A 118 -1.57 8.82 3.89
CA ARG A 118 -2.53 9.93 3.96
C ARG A 118 -3.03 10.35 2.58
N VAL A 119 -2.16 10.43 1.58
CA VAL A 119 -2.58 10.74 0.19
C VAL A 119 -3.54 9.67 -0.33
N MET A 120 -3.24 8.38 -0.11
CA MET A 120 -4.11 7.29 -0.54
C MET A 120 -5.45 7.26 0.22
N ALA A 121 -5.44 7.56 1.52
CA ALA A 121 -6.65 7.64 2.33
C ALA A 121 -7.58 8.76 1.83
N SER A 122 -7.02 9.96 1.55
CA SER A 122 -7.80 11.05 0.95
C SER A 122 -8.40 10.65 -0.39
N TYR A 123 -7.63 10.00 -1.25
CA TYR A 123 -8.14 9.47 -2.52
C TYR A 123 -9.28 8.46 -2.30
N ALA A 124 -9.14 7.55 -1.35
CA ALA A 124 -10.18 6.56 -1.02
C ALA A 124 -11.47 7.25 -0.55
N PHE A 125 -11.36 8.23 0.32
CA PHE A 125 -12.52 8.98 0.82
C PHE A 125 -13.19 9.83 -0.25
N ASP A 126 -12.40 10.62 -0.99
CA ASP A 126 -12.94 11.67 -1.87
C ASP A 126 -13.38 11.13 -3.24
N ARG A 127 -12.70 10.11 -3.75
CA ARG A 127 -12.91 9.58 -5.11
C ARG A 127 -13.58 8.22 -5.14
N LEU A 128 -13.34 7.38 -4.14
CA LEU A 128 -13.93 6.04 -4.11
C LEU A 128 -15.11 5.93 -3.16
N GLY A 129 -15.41 6.99 -2.38
CA GLY A 129 -16.53 7.02 -1.45
C GLY A 129 -16.34 6.07 -0.27
N ALA A 130 -15.08 5.72 0.07
CA ALA A 130 -14.82 4.89 1.23
C ALA A 130 -15.31 5.57 2.52
N GLU A 131 -15.99 4.83 3.38
CA GLU A 131 -16.38 5.31 4.71
C GLU A 131 -15.27 5.06 5.74
N ARG A 132 -14.45 4.04 5.49
CA ARG A 132 -13.31 3.67 6.31
C ARG A 132 -12.17 3.17 5.46
N VAL A 133 -10.96 3.54 5.82
CA VAL A 133 -9.71 2.91 5.35
C VAL A 133 -9.07 2.15 6.49
N ILE A 134 -8.43 1.01 6.18
CA ILE A 134 -7.79 0.15 7.15
C ILE A 134 -6.34 -0.15 6.78
N LEU A 135 -5.54 -0.43 7.81
CA LEU A 135 -4.21 -1.04 7.72
C LEU A 135 -4.23 -2.33 8.53
N GLU A 136 -3.67 -3.38 7.99
CA GLU A 136 -3.49 -4.65 8.69
C GLU A 136 -2.00 -4.86 8.92
N LEU A 137 -1.60 -4.97 10.20
CA LEU A 137 -0.19 -5.05 10.57
C LEU A 137 0.02 -5.86 11.86
N GLU A 138 1.17 -6.50 11.96
CA GLU A 138 1.57 -7.22 13.18
C GLU A 138 1.97 -6.21 14.27
N ALA A 139 1.57 -6.49 15.51
CA ALA A 139 1.87 -5.62 16.66
C ALA A 139 3.38 -5.44 16.89
N GLU A 140 4.17 -6.45 16.55
CA GLU A 140 5.62 -6.47 16.65
C GLU A 140 6.32 -5.60 15.60
N ASN A 141 5.62 -5.23 14.52
CA ASN A 141 6.15 -4.32 13.52
C ASN A 141 6.03 -2.86 14.00
N ALA A 142 6.91 -2.48 14.93
CA ALA A 142 6.91 -1.16 15.56
C ALA A 142 6.96 0.00 14.55
N SER A 143 7.65 -0.18 13.42
CA SER A 143 7.71 0.83 12.36
C SER A 143 6.36 1.04 11.68
N SER A 144 5.62 -0.04 11.41
CA SER A 144 4.28 0.05 10.83
C SER A 144 3.25 0.58 11.83
N VAL A 145 3.36 0.22 13.11
CA VAL A 145 2.55 0.84 14.18
C VAL A 145 2.77 2.35 14.23
N ALA A 146 4.03 2.80 14.17
CA ALA A 146 4.34 4.22 14.13
C ALA A 146 3.78 4.94 12.90
N VAL A 147 3.77 4.28 11.73
CA VAL A 147 3.14 4.82 10.51
C VAL A 147 1.63 4.96 10.71
N ALA A 148 0.95 3.93 11.23
CA ALA A 148 -0.48 3.97 11.50
C ALA A 148 -0.85 5.15 12.41
N LEU A 149 -0.17 5.28 13.55
CA LEU A 149 -0.39 6.39 14.49
C LEU A 149 -0.15 7.76 13.86
N ARG A 150 0.97 7.95 13.15
CA ARG A 150 1.32 9.22 12.50
C ARG A 150 0.37 9.59 11.36
N SER A 151 -0.29 8.61 10.78
CA SER A 151 -1.27 8.82 9.70
C SER A 151 -2.69 9.05 10.23
N GLY A 152 -2.91 8.97 11.55
CA GLY A 152 -4.23 9.20 12.15
C GLY A 152 -5.11 7.94 12.28
N PHE A 153 -4.54 6.75 12.06
CA PHE A 153 -5.25 5.50 12.30
C PHE A 153 -5.30 5.19 13.80
N ARG A 154 -6.34 4.50 14.21
CA ARG A 154 -6.52 3.96 15.57
C ARG A 154 -6.68 2.44 15.51
N LEU A 155 -6.19 1.76 16.53
CA LEU A 155 -6.42 0.33 16.68
C LEU A 155 -7.92 0.07 16.85
N LEU A 156 -8.46 -0.86 16.07
CA LEU A 156 -9.86 -1.28 16.19
C LEU A 156 -9.97 -2.47 17.15
N ASP A 157 -11.06 -2.52 17.90
CA ASP A 157 -11.41 -3.65 18.77
C ASP A 157 -12.13 -4.73 17.95
N VAL A 158 -11.34 -5.43 17.13
CA VAL A 158 -11.81 -6.53 16.28
C VAL A 158 -10.85 -7.72 16.42
N PRO A 159 -11.30 -8.96 16.15
CA PRO A 159 -10.43 -10.12 16.22
C PRO A 159 -9.18 -9.99 15.35
N LEU A 160 -8.07 -10.58 15.82
CA LEU A 160 -6.84 -10.68 15.04
C LEU A 160 -7.06 -11.55 13.80
N ILE A 161 -6.55 -11.09 12.68
CA ILE A 161 -6.49 -11.88 11.44
C ILE A 161 -5.27 -12.79 11.53
N ARG A 162 -5.50 -14.10 11.53
CA ARG A 162 -4.43 -15.11 11.65
C ARG A 162 -4.25 -15.86 10.35
N GLY A 163 -3.02 -16.14 10.00
CA GLY A 163 -2.67 -16.89 8.82
C GLY A 163 -1.21 -17.31 8.82
N GLU A 164 -0.77 -17.77 7.67
CA GLU A 164 0.62 -18.15 7.41
C GLU A 164 1.05 -17.55 6.07
N GLU A 165 2.24 -16.97 6.03
CA GLU A 165 2.85 -16.43 4.83
C GLU A 165 4.31 -16.88 4.77
N LYS A 166 4.74 -17.47 3.67
CA LYS A 166 6.11 -17.98 3.46
C LYS A 166 6.58 -18.92 4.59
N GLY A 167 5.69 -19.79 5.09
CA GLY A 167 5.98 -20.72 6.17
C GLY A 167 6.06 -20.08 7.56
N ARG A 168 5.71 -18.80 7.72
CA ARG A 168 5.68 -18.09 9.00
C ARG A 168 4.24 -17.76 9.39
N PRO A 169 3.81 -18.14 10.61
CA PRO A 169 2.51 -17.71 11.11
C PRO A 169 2.53 -16.21 11.42
N TYR A 170 1.40 -15.54 11.19
CA TYR A 170 1.20 -14.14 11.54
C TYR A 170 -0.12 -13.91 12.28
N ALA A 171 -0.19 -12.79 12.97
CA ALA A 171 -1.41 -12.29 13.60
C ALA A 171 -1.50 -10.77 13.38
N LEU A 172 -2.42 -10.34 12.52
CA LEU A 172 -2.58 -8.93 12.17
C LEU A 172 -3.60 -8.26 13.06
N GLN A 173 -3.26 -7.10 13.55
CA GLN A 173 -4.17 -6.11 14.12
C GLN A 173 -4.77 -5.28 12.98
N THR A 174 -6.03 -4.91 13.11
CA THR A 174 -6.70 -3.99 12.19
C THR A 174 -6.69 -2.57 12.77
N TRP A 175 -6.10 -1.66 12.04
CA TRP A 175 -6.09 -0.22 12.34
C TRP A 175 -6.99 0.50 11.36
N GLY A 176 -7.85 1.39 11.85
CA GLY A 176 -8.84 2.06 10.99
C GLY A 176 -8.79 3.58 11.12
N MET A 177 -9.15 4.24 10.03
CA MET A 177 -9.44 5.66 9.96
C MET A 177 -10.78 5.84 9.27
N ASP A 178 -11.71 6.49 9.95
CA ASP A 178 -13.02 6.81 9.40
C ASP A 178 -12.96 8.08 8.55
N ARG A 179 -13.86 8.17 7.58
CA ARG A 179 -14.02 9.39 6.79
C ARG A 179 -14.27 10.58 7.71
N PRO A 180 -13.54 11.69 7.54
CA PRO A 180 -13.82 12.91 8.29
C PRO A 180 -15.26 13.37 8.08
N SER A 181 -15.95 13.71 9.17
CA SER A 181 -17.27 14.33 9.07
C SER A 181 -17.12 15.71 8.42
N THR A 182 -17.92 15.97 7.42
CA THR A 182 -17.99 17.27 6.72
C THR A 182 -18.67 18.30 7.61
#